data_a22d612b1537d8246690efcb49bddd5f
#
_entry.id   a22d612b1537d8246690efcb49bddd5f
#
_cell.length_a   1.000
_cell.length_b   1.000
_cell.length_c   1.000
_cell.angle_alpha   90.00
_cell.angle_beta   90.00
_cell.angle_gamma   90.00
#
_symmetry.space_group_name_H-M   'P 1'
#
loop_
_entity.id
_entity.type
_entity.pdbx_description
1 polymer ?
#
loop_
_entity_poly.entity_id
_entity_poly.type
_entity_poly.pdbx_seq_one_letter_code
_entity_poly.pdbx_strand_id
1 'polypeptide(L)'
;EETMGCDIIFVCLPTPMNAMGECDISIVDEAIAGISNLGKASSVVIKSTIVPGTTELLNDTYDNISIIFNPEFLTEANAVKDFENQNRIVLGGPRPTTTKIKRIYTKVFPGVHIIKTGSTHAEMIKYVTNTFLATKVSFANEIYQICDKLRLDYDKVVEYATFDERLGKSHWAVPGPDGDFGYGGHCFPKDLMAMV
;
A
#
# COMPACT_ATOMS: atom_id res chain seq x y z
N GLU A 1 18.06 -13.82 -15.23
CA GLU A 1 19.24 -14.64 -14.84
C GLU A 1 19.78 -14.26 -13.44
N GLU A 2 19.81 -12.98 -13.05
CA GLU A 2 20.36 -12.53 -11.76
C GLU A 2 19.56 -13.02 -10.52
N THR A 3 18.29 -13.38 -10.68
CA THR A 3 17.45 -13.95 -9.60
C THR A 3 17.64 -15.46 -9.42
N MET A 4 18.43 -16.11 -10.27
CA MET A 4 18.71 -17.55 -10.15
C MET A 4 19.49 -17.84 -8.87
N GLY A 5 18.85 -18.56 -7.94
CA GLY A 5 19.45 -18.93 -6.65
C GLY A 5 18.98 -18.12 -5.45
N CYS A 6 18.09 -17.15 -5.65
CA CYS A 6 17.47 -16.43 -4.53
C CYS A 6 16.38 -17.27 -3.86
N ASP A 7 16.41 -17.33 -2.53
CA ASP A 7 15.36 -18.00 -1.74
C ASP A 7 14.08 -17.14 -1.61
N ILE A 8 14.22 -15.83 -1.79
CA ILE A 8 13.15 -14.85 -1.67
C ILE A 8 13.34 -13.77 -2.72
N ILE A 9 12.25 -13.44 -3.42
CA ILE A 9 12.22 -12.39 -4.43
C ILE A 9 11.14 -11.38 -4.03
N PHE A 10 11.51 -10.10 -3.93
CA PHE A 10 10.58 -9.00 -3.72
C PHE A 10 10.20 -8.39 -5.06
N VAL A 11 8.92 -8.36 -5.36
CA VAL A 11 8.35 -7.77 -6.58
C VAL A 11 7.81 -6.38 -6.22
N CYS A 12 8.52 -5.35 -6.70
CA CYS A 12 8.22 -3.93 -6.46
C CYS A 12 8.09 -3.22 -7.81
N LEU A 13 7.11 -3.61 -8.61
CA LEU A 13 6.90 -3.14 -9.97
C LEU A 13 5.74 -2.14 -10.03
N PRO A 14 5.73 -1.23 -11.01
CA PRO A 14 4.60 -0.33 -11.18
C PRO A 14 3.33 -1.10 -11.59
N THR A 15 2.20 -0.66 -11.05
CA THR A 15 0.86 -1.13 -11.42
C THR A 15 0.02 0.11 -11.79
N PRO A 16 0.17 0.61 -13.04
CA PRO A 16 -0.48 1.83 -13.47
C PRO A 16 -2.00 1.65 -13.59
N MET A 17 -2.70 2.76 -13.61
CA MET A 17 -4.11 2.78 -13.97
C MET A 17 -4.24 2.71 -15.50
N ASN A 18 -5.07 1.80 -16.01
CA ASN A 18 -5.37 1.73 -17.43
C ASN A 18 -6.41 2.81 -17.84
N ALA A 19 -6.74 2.88 -19.12
CA ALA A 19 -7.70 3.85 -19.67
C ALA A 19 -9.14 3.71 -19.12
N MET A 20 -9.48 2.56 -18.55
CA MET A 20 -10.78 2.28 -17.92
C MET A 20 -10.79 2.56 -16.41
N GLY A 21 -9.67 2.99 -15.84
CA GLY A 21 -9.55 3.25 -14.40
C GLY A 21 -9.10 2.04 -13.58
N GLU A 22 -8.90 0.87 -14.21
CA GLU A 22 -8.52 -0.36 -13.51
C GLU A 22 -7.02 -0.40 -13.21
N CYS A 23 -6.64 -1.11 -12.16
CA CYS A 23 -5.24 -1.37 -11.83
C CYS A 23 -4.65 -2.40 -12.81
N ASP A 24 -3.72 -1.99 -13.65
CA ASP A 24 -3.03 -2.88 -14.58
C ASP A 24 -1.92 -3.66 -13.86
N ILE A 25 -2.12 -4.97 -13.71
CA ILE A 25 -1.18 -5.89 -13.07
C ILE A 25 -0.32 -6.67 -14.06
N SER A 26 -0.40 -6.39 -15.36
CA SER A 26 0.29 -7.17 -16.43
C SER A 26 1.79 -7.30 -16.19
N ILE A 27 2.45 -6.20 -15.78
CA ILE A 27 3.89 -6.19 -15.49
C ILE A 27 4.23 -7.11 -14.30
N VAL A 28 3.36 -7.16 -13.29
CA VAL A 28 3.53 -8.05 -12.13
C VAL A 28 3.33 -9.49 -12.54
N ASP A 29 2.30 -9.81 -13.32
CA ASP A 29 2.00 -11.15 -13.80
C ASP A 29 3.13 -11.69 -14.69
N GLU A 30 3.63 -10.91 -15.64
CA GLU A 30 4.78 -11.28 -16.46
C GLU A 30 6.03 -11.59 -15.62
N ALA A 31 6.29 -10.76 -14.59
CA ALA A 31 7.42 -11.01 -13.69
C ALA A 31 7.27 -12.30 -12.90
N ILE A 32 6.06 -12.58 -12.39
CA ILE A 32 5.74 -13.81 -11.65
C ILE A 32 5.86 -15.03 -12.57
N ALA A 33 5.34 -14.96 -13.80
CA ALA A 33 5.50 -16.01 -14.82
C ALA A 33 6.99 -16.28 -15.10
N GLY A 34 7.79 -15.23 -15.27
CA GLY A 34 9.23 -15.35 -15.46
C GLY A 34 9.94 -16.02 -14.28
N ILE A 35 9.58 -15.68 -13.04
CA ILE A 35 10.13 -16.30 -11.82
C ILE A 35 9.74 -17.78 -11.74
N SER A 36 8.48 -18.12 -12.01
CA SER A 36 7.97 -19.49 -12.04
C SER A 36 8.74 -20.35 -13.06
N ASN A 37 8.99 -19.81 -14.25
CA ASN A 37 9.71 -20.50 -15.33
C ASN A 37 11.20 -20.79 -15.01
N LEU A 38 11.80 -20.10 -14.04
CA LEU A 38 13.16 -20.40 -13.58
C LEU A 38 13.28 -21.73 -12.83
N GLY A 39 12.15 -22.36 -12.48
CA GLY A 39 12.07 -23.74 -11.96
C GLY A 39 12.66 -23.94 -10.56
N LYS A 40 13.02 -22.88 -9.84
CA LYS A 40 13.46 -22.94 -8.44
C LYS A 40 12.34 -22.48 -7.52
N ALA A 41 12.03 -23.31 -6.54
CA ALA A 41 11.04 -22.99 -5.50
C ALA A 41 11.51 -21.77 -4.71
N SER A 42 11.01 -20.61 -5.05
CA SER A 42 11.30 -19.36 -4.38
C SER A 42 10.06 -18.86 -3.63
N SER A 43 10.29 -18.14 -2.57
CA SER A 43 9.21 -17.36 -1.94
C SER A 43 9.13 -16.00 -2.62
N VAL A 44 7.98 -15.65 -3.15
CA VAL A 44 7.76 -14.35 -3.82
C VAL A 44 6.95 -13.43 -2.92
N VAL A 45 7.41 -12.22 -2.75
CA VAL A 45 6.78 -11.19 -1.93
C VAL A 45 6.36 -10.04 -2.84
N ILE A 46 5.08 -9.92 -3.12
CA ILE A 46 4.54 -8.80 -3.91
C ILE A 46 4.36 -7.60 -2.98
N LYS A 47 5.01 -6.49 -3.34
CA LYS A 47 4.87 -5.19 -2.67
C LYS A 47 4.07 -4.18 -3.51
N SER A 48 3.98 -4.41 -4.80
CA SER A 48 3.17 -3.63 -5.72
C SER A 48 1.69 -3.71 -5.32
N THR A 49 0.96 -2.60 -5.41
CA THR A 49 -0.49 -2.61 -5.15
C THR A 49 -1.20 -3.42 -6.23
N ILE A 50 -1.95 -4.41 -5.82
CA ILE A 50 -2.69 -5.32 -6.69
C ILE A 50 -4.13 -5.44 -6.20
N VAL A 51 -5.05 -5.80 -7.09
CA VAL A 51 -6.48 -5.92 -6.80
C VAL A 51 -6.73 -7.09 -5.81
N PRO A 52 -7.65 -6.95 -4.85
CA PRO A 52 -7.99 -8.03 -3.93
C PRO A 52 -8.37 -9.33 -4.63
N GLY A 53 -7.73 -10.44 -4.20
CA GLY A 53 -7.84 -11.77 -4.81
C GLY A 53 -6.70 -12.14 -5.77
N THR A 54 -5.91 -11.17 -6.21
CA THR A 54 -4.80 -11.41 -7.18
C THR A 54 -3.77 -12.40 -6.64
N THR A 55 -3.35 -12.29 -5.38
CA THR A 55 -2.35 -13.21 -4.81
C THR A 55 -2.85 -14.64 -4.74
N GLU A 56 -4.12 -14.86 -4.47
CA GLU A 56 -4.73 -16.19 -4.48
C GLU A 56 -4.74 -16.76 -5.89
N LEU A 57 -5.20 -15.99 -6.87
CA LEU A 57 -5.19 -16.39 -8.28
C LEU A 57 -3.77 -16.75 -8.77
N LEU A 58 -2.76 -15.95 -8.40
CA LEU A 58 -1.38 -16.22 -8.77
C LEU A 58 -0.83 -17.50 -8.10
N ASN A 59 -1.17 -17.78 -6.84
CA ASN A 59 -0.81 -19.04 -6.18
C ASN A 59 -1.50 -20.26 -6.80
N ASP A 60 -2.73 -20.11 -7.29
CA ASP A 60 -3.46 -21.19 -7.98
C ASP A 60 -2.90 -21.43 -9.40
N THR A 61 -2.34 -20.39 -10.01
CA THR A 61 -1.76 -20.46 -11.37
C THR A 61 -0.32 -21.02 -11.35
N TYR A 62 0.47 -20.67 -10.35
CA TYR A 62 1.89 -21.01 -10.25
C TYR A 62 2.18 -21.83 -8.98
N ASP A 63 2.03 -23.15 -9.07
CA ASP A 63 2.13 -24.08 -7.93
C ASP A 63 3.57 -24.36 -7.46
N ASN A 64 4.57 -24.01 -8.28
CA ASN A 64 6.00 -24.22 -8.00
C ASN A 64 6.65 -23.09 -7.22
N ILE A 65 5.95 -22.01 -6.95
CA ILE A 65 6.41 -20.87 -6.15
C ILE A 65 5.35 -20.53 -5.07
N SER A 66 5.78 -19.91 -3.97
CA SER A 66 4.85 -19.48 -2.92
C SER A 66 4.80 -17.97 -2.84
N ILE A 67 3.66 -17.41 -3.19
CA ILE A 67 3.45 -15.98 -3.33
C ILE A 67 2.71 -15.43 -2.10
N ILE A 68 3.21 -14.34 -1.54
CA ILE A 68 2.55 -13.56 -0.50
C ILE A 68 2.46 -12.10 -0.89
N PHE A 69 1.50 -11.41 -0.32
CA PHE A 69 1.35 -9.97 -0.46
C PHE A 69 1.87 -9.24 0.78
N ASN A 70 2.68 -8.22 0.58
CA ASN A 70 3.20 -7.35 1.64
C ASN A 70 3.04 -5.88 1.23
N PRO A 71 1.86 -5.28 1.47
CA PRO A 71 1.61 -3.88 1.13
C PRO A 71 2.62 -2.94 1.79
N GLU A 72 2.89 -1.85 1.12
CA GLU A 72 3.59 -0.69 1.65
C GLU A 72 2.58 0.42 2.00
N PHE A 73 2.93 1.27 2.97
CA PHE A 73 2.13 2.42 3.41
C PHE A 73 2.98 3.69 3.43
N LEU A 74 3.83 3.82 2.42
CA LEU A 74 4.83 4.89 2.31
C LEU A 74 4.22 6.11 1.63
N THR A 75 4.71 7.29 1.99
CA THR A 75 4.44 8.50 1.24
C THR A 75 5.54 8.70 0.18
N GLU A 76 5.16 9.18 -1.00
CA GLU A 76 6.09 9.36 -2.11
C GLU A 76 7.29 10.27 -1.72
N ALA A 77 7.01 11.34 -1.00
CA ALA A 77 8.01 12.30 -0.57
C ALA A 77 8.99 11.77 0.51
N ASN A 78 8.61 10.77 1.31
CA ASN A 78 9.39 10.30 2.45
C ASN A 78 9.56 8.77 2.49
N ALA A 79 9.53 8.11 1.34
CA ALA A 79 9.46 6.66 1.23
C ALA A 79 10.50 5.91 2.10
N VAL A 80 11.77 6.33 2.08
CA VAL A 80 12.83 5.71 2.89
C VAL A 80 12.58 5.90 4.38
N LYS A 81 12.28 7.12 4.80
CA LYS A 81 12.02 7.45 6.20
C LYS A 81 10.78 6.73 6.73
N ASP A 82 9.72 6.65 5.92
CA ASP A 82 8.49 5.95 6.28
C ASP A 82 8.73 4.44 6.38
N PHE A 83 9.57 3.87 5.50
CA PHE A 83 9.95 2.47 5.57
C PHE A 83 10.76 2.14 6.83
N GLU A 84 11.72 2.99 7.19
CA GLU A 84 12.54 2.82 8.40
C GLU A 84 11.72 2.98 9.69
N ASN A 85 10.71 3.85 9.70
CA ASN A 85 9.91 4.18 10.87
C ASN A 85 8.49 3.57 10.84
N GLN A 86 8.26 2.56 10.01
CA GLN A 86 6.95 1.93 9.91
C GLN A 86 6.51 1.31 11.25
N ASN A 87 5.27 1.50 11.61
CA ASN A 87 4.69 1.00 12.86
C ASN A 87 4.06 -0.38 12.74
N ARG A 88 3.79 -0.83 11.51
CA ARG A 88 3.20 -2.13 11.19
C ARG A 88 3.72 -2.68 9.88
N ILE A 89 3.77 -3.99 9.80
CA ILE A 89 4.02 -4.76 8.56
C ILE A 89 2.89 -5.75 8.40
N VAL A 90 2.27 -5.79 7.21
CA VAL A 90 1.20 -6.72 6.89
C VAL A 90 1.73 -7.78 5.93
N LEU A 91 1.50 -9.05 6.25
CA LEU A 91 1.90 -10.20 5.45
C LEU A 91 0.66 -11.05 5.17
N GLY A 92 0.21 -11.07 3.92
CA GLY A 92 -0.94 -11.84 3.46
C GLY A 92 -0.56 -13.03 2.63
N GLY A 93 -1.02 -14.23 2.99
CA GLY A 93 -0.78 -15.44 2.20
C GLY A 93 -0.46 -16.68 3.02
N PRO A 94 0.11 -17.74 2.38
CA PRO A 94 0.39 -19.02 3.02
C PRO A 94 1.27 -18.90 4.27
N ARG A 95 0.89 -19.60 5.36
CA ARG A 95 1.59 -19.52 6.65
C ARG A 95 3.07 -19.90 6.62
N PRO A 96 3.53 -20.92 5.90
CA PRO A 96 4.95 -21.22 5.83
C PRO A 96 5.76 -20.02 5.35
N THR A 97 5.34 -19.39 4.25
CA THR A 97 6.02 -18.27 3.62
C THR A 97 5.90 -16.99 4.45
N THR A 98 4.69 -16.64 4.93
CA THR A 98 4.51 -15.48 5.82
C THR A 98 5.33 -15.61 7.11
N THR A 99 5.54 -16.83 7.61
CA THR A 99 6.38 -17.06 8.80
C THR A 99 7.86 -16.88 8.49
N LYS A 100 8.33 -17.34 7.31
CA LYS A 100 9.71 -17.12 6.84
C LYS A 100 10.01 -15.62 6.71
N ILE A 101 9.13 -14.88 6.06
CA ILE A 101 9.28 -13.44 5.85
C ILE A 101 9.16 -12.66 7.18
N LYS A 102 8.22 -13.04 8.06
CA LYS A 102 8.13 -12.45 9.41
C LYS A 102 9.45 -12.52 10.16
N ARG A 103 10.16 -13.65 10.10
CA ARG A 103 11.46 -13.82 10.80
C ARG A 103 12.49 -12.83 10.30
N ILE A 104 12.50 -12.51 9.00
CA ILE A 104 13.40 -11.52 8.41
C ILE A 104 13.05 -10.13 8.93
N TYR A 105 11.79 -9.73 8.81
CA TYR A 105 11.34 -8.42 9.27
C TYR A 105 11.55 -8.22 10.77
N THR A 106 11.36 -9.24 11.59
CA THR A 106 11.60 -9.14 13.04
C THR A 106 13.06 -8.86 13.37
N LYS A 107 14.02 -9.32 12.54
CA LYS A 107 15.45 -9.02 12.73
C LYS A 107 15.81 -7.59 12.33
N VAL A 108 15.18 -7.09 11.27
CA VAL A 108 15.44 -5.75 10.72
C VAL A 108 14.70 -4.67 11.50
N PHE A 109 13.48 -4.95 11.90
CA PHE A 109 12.58 -4.02 12.59
C PHE A 109 12.13 -4.61 13.95
N PRO A 110 13.02 -4.64 14.96
CA PRO A 110 12.65 -5.13 16.27
C PRO A 110 11.59 -4.22 16.91
N GLY A 111 10.47 -4.81 17.33
CA GLY A 111 9.38 -4.08 17.97
C GLY A 111 8.26 -3.62 17.02
N VAL A 112 8.43 -3.73 15.70
CA VAL A 112 7.34 -3.44 14.75
C VAL A 112 6.25 -4.50 14.82
N HIS A 113 4.99 -4.06 14.81
CA HIS A 113 3.84 -4.98 14.84
C HIS A 113 3.69 -5.67 13.49
N ILE A 114 3.92 -7.00 13.44
CA ILE A 114 3.80 -7.80 12.21
C ILE A 114 2.51 -8.60 12.23
N ILE A 115 1.58 -8.21 11.34
CA ILE A 115 0.27 -8.82 11.14
C ILE A 115 0.40 -9.92 10.07
N LYS A 116 -0.06 -11.14 10.38
CA LYS A 116 -0.20 -12.21 9.38
C LYS A 116 -1.67 -12.50 9.15
N THR A 117 -2.11 -12.47 7.89
CA THR A 117 -3.50 -12.67 7.50
C THR A 117 -3.61 -13.40 6.15
N GLY A 118 -4.82 -13.59 5.63
CA GLY A 118 -5.03 -14.06 4.26
C GLY A 118 -4.58 -13.00 3.24
N SER A 119 -4.26 -13.44 2.03
CA SER A 119 -3.79 -12.56 0.95
C SER A 119 -4.82 -11.49 0.60
N THR A 120 -6.03 -11.88 0.30
CA THR A 120 -7.15 -10.97 -0.02
C THR A 120 -7.43 -9.95 1.08
N HIS A 121 -7.30 -10.35 2.37
CA HIS A 121 -7.40 -9.41 3.48
C HIS A 121 -6.27 -8.37 3.47
N ALA A 122 -5.03 -8.81 3.21
CA ALA A 122 -3.89 -7.89 3.17
C ALA A 122 -4.00 -6.90 2.00
N GLU A 123 -4.46 -7.36 0.84
CA GLU A 123 -4.76 -6.53 -0.32
C GLU A 123 -5.84 -5.50 0.01
N MET A 124 -6.95 -5.91 0.61
CA MET A 124 -8.01 -5.01 1.03
C MET A 124 -7.55 -3.99 2.08
N ILE A 125 -6.66 -4.36 3.02
CA ILE A 125 -6.09 -3.41 4.00
C ILE A 125 -5.38 -2.25 3.30
N LYS A 126 -4.66 -2.49 2.19
CA LYS A 126 -4.02 -1.42 1.41
C LYS A 126 -5.07 -0.47 0.84
N TYR A 127 -6.09 -1.01 0.19
CA TYR A 127 -7.16 -0.21 -0.42
C TYR A 127 -7.96 0.59 0.61
N VAL A 128 -8.39 -0.03 1.70
CA VAL A 128 -9.10 0.68 2.79
C VAL A 128 -8.28 1.83 3.33
N THR A 129 -6.97 1.62 3.53
CA THR A 129 -6.09 2.69 4.02
C THR A 129 -6.04 3.86 3.04
N ASN A 130 -5.74 3.60 1.77
CA ASN A 130 -5.56 4.66 0.79
C ASN A 130 -6.88 5.39 0.44
N THR A 131 -7.98 4.67 0.30
CA THR A 131 -9.29 5.28 0.00
C THR A 131 -9.83 6.08 1.18
N PHE A 132 -9.61 5.62 2.42
CA PHE A 132 -9.96 6.41 3.60
C PHE A 132 -9.13 7.70 3.69
N LEU A 133 -7.84 7.65 3.40
CA LEU A 133 -6.98 8.83 3.40
C LEU A 133 -7.37 9.82 2.28
N ALA A 134 -7.70 9.33 1.10
CA ALA A 134 -8.25 10.17 0.02
C ALA A 134 -9.55 10.86 0.42
N THR A 135 -10.47 10.13 1.07
CA THR A 135 -11.71 10.68 1.61
C THR A 135 -11.44 11.76 2.67
N LYS A 136 -10.44 11.52 3.53
CA LYS A 136 -10.04 12.50 4.55
C LYS A 136 -9.49 13.78 3.93
N VAL A 137 -8.68 13.70 2.86
CA VAL A 137 -8.21 14.88 2.11
C VAL A 137 -9.39 15.64 1.50
N SER A 138 -10.35 14.94 0.87
CA SER A 138 -11.56 15.59 0.34
C SER A 138 -12.33 16.31 1.43
N PHE A 139 -12.54 15.65 2.59
CA PHE A 139 -13.20 16.27 3.75
C PHE A 139 -12.44 17.50 4.24
N ALA A 140 -11.12 17.45 4.34
CA ALA A 140 -10.28 18.58 4.74
C ALA A 140 -10.46 19.80 3.81
N ASN A 141 -10.54 19.55 2.49
CA ASN A 141 -10.80 20.60 1.50
C ASN A 141 -12.17 21.24 1.66
N GLU A 142 -13.23 20.47 1.97
CA GLU A 142 -14.55 21.02 2.25
C GLU A 142 -14.54 21.91 3.51
N ILE A 143 -13.89 21.45 4.59
CA ILE A 143 -13.75 22.25 5.82
C ILE A 143 -12.93 23.52 5.58
N TYR A 144 -11.88 23.45 4.77
CA TYR A 144 -11.10 24.62 4.36
C TYR A 144 -12.01 25.67 3.71
N GLN A 145 -12.84 25.29 2.74
CA GLN A 145 -13.75 26.21 2.05
C GLN A 145 -14.80 26.83 3.01
N ILE A 146 -15.26 26.05 4.00
CA ILE A 146 -16.17 26.56 5.02
C ILE A 146 -15.47 27.60 5.91
N CYS A 147 -14.23 27.30 6.35
CA CYS A 147 -13.42 28.23 7.13
C CYS A 147 -13.16 29.54 6.38
N ASP A 148 -12.81 29.45 5.10
CA ASP A 148 -12.59 30.62 4.25
C ASP A 148 -13.83 31.52 4.16
N LYS A 149 -15.00 30.93 3.89
CA LYS A 149 -16.28 31.67 3.86
C LYS A 149 -16.62 32.34 5.20
N LEU A 150 -16.28 31.69 6.31
CA LEU A 150 -16.50 32.21 7.66
C LEU A 150 -15.37 33.11 8.14
N ARG A 151 -14.31 33.29 7.37
CA ARG A 151 -13.09 34.04 7.72
C ARG A 151 -12.41 33.49 8.99
N LEU A 152 -12.39 32.17 9.12
CA LEU A 152 -11.71 31.45 10.20
C LEU A 152 -10.33 31.00 9.74
N ASP A 153 -9.40 30.95 10.67
CA ASP A 153 -8.09 30.36 10.48
C ASP A 153 -8.23 28.82 10.44
N TYR A 154 -8.14 28.22 9.24
CA TYR A 154 -8.29 26.79 9.04
C TYR A 154 -7.25 25.98 9.83
N ASP A 155 -6.01 26.43 9.86
CA ASP A 155 -4.93 25.66 10.51
C ASP A 155 -5.19 25.56 12.02
N LYS A 156 -5.70 26.63 12.67
CA LYS A 156 -6.12 26.59 14.07
C LYS A 156 -7.31 25.68 14.30
N VAL A 157 -8.29 25.69 13.41
CA VAL A 157 -9.45 24.80 13.51
C VAL A 157 -9.01 23.35 13.49
N VAL A 158 -8.14 22.98 12.54
CA VAL A 158 -7.61 21.62 12.42
C VAL A 158 -6.70 21.26 13.58
N GLU A 159 -5.80 22.16 13.99
CA GLU A 159 -4.93 21.94 15.15
C GLU A 159 -5.76 21.54 16.39
N TYR A 160 -6.79 22.31 16.71
CA TYR A 160 -7.60 22.06 17.90
C TYR A 160 -8.53 20.86 17.73
N ALA A 161 -9.11 20.65 16.56
CA ALA A 161 -9.94 19.49 16.29
C ALA A 161 -9.14 18.18 16.43
N THR A 162 -7.87 18.17 15.99
CA THR A 162 -7.00 16.98 16.05
C THR A 162 -6.42 16.70 17.44
N PHE A 163 -6.76 17.44 18.48
CA PHE A 163 -6.59 16.99 19.87
C PHE A 163 -7.45 15.76 20.18
N ASP A 164 -8.54 15.57 19.44
CA ASP A 164 -9.22 14.27 19.43
C ASP A 164 -8.40 13.27 18.58
N GLU A 165 -7.70 12.37 19.26
CA GLU A 165 -6.81 11.38 18.63
C GLU A 165 -7.51 10.49 17.59
N ARG A 166 -8.85 10.33 17.67
CA ARG A 166 -9.64 9.58 16.69
C ARG A 166 -9.55 10.17 15.27
N LEU A 167 -9.29 11.48 15.16
CA LEU A 167 -9.16 12.15 13.86
C LEU A 167 -7.79 11.92 13.23
N GLY A 168 -6.75 11.62 14.00
CA GLY A 168 -5.38 11.51 13.54
C GLY A 168 -4.84 12.82 12.92
N LYS A 169 -3.54 13.02 12.97
CA LYS A 169 -2.90 14.30 12.60
C LYS A 169 -2.50 14.44 11.13
N SER A 170 -2.52 13.36 10.35
CA SER A 170 -2.09 13.38 8.95
C SER A 170 -3.22 13.73 7.98
N HIS A 171 -2.86 14.18 6.77
CA HIS A 171 -3.79 14.40 5.64
C HIS A 171 -4.83 15.51 5.85
N TRP A 172 -4.44 16.53 6.60
CA TRP A 172 -5.26 17.74 6.80
C TRP A 172 -4.74 18.97 6.04
N ALA A 173 -3.54 18.91 5.44
CA ALA A 173 -2.97 20.05 4.72
C ALA A 173 -3.84 20.45 3.52
N VAL A 174 -4.18 21.74 3.44
CA VAL A 174 -4.88 22.37 2.31
C VAL A 174 -4.23 23.73 2.06
N PRO A 175 -3.66 23.99 0.85
CA PRO A 175 -3.50 23.04 -0.24
C PRO A 175 -2.64 21.84 0.13
N GLY A 176 -2.70 20.78 -0.69
CA GLY A 176 -1.89 19.59 -0.53
C GLY A 176 -0.38 19.84 -0.71
N PRO A 177 0.47 18.81 -0.52
CA PRO A 177 1.93 18.95 -0.70
C PRO A 177 2.33 19.33 -2.13
N ASP A 178 1.48 19.09 -3.12
CA ASP A 178 1.60 19.48 -4.52
C ASP A 178 1.19 20.94 -4.80
N GLY A 179 0.62 21.62 -3.81
CA GLY A 179 0.11 22.98 -3.92
C GLY A 179 -1.32 23.07 -4.43
N ASP A 180 -1.96 21.96 -4.74
CA ASP A 180 -3.32 21.89 -5.28
C ASP A 180 -4.38 21.48 -4.23
N PHE A 181 -5.64 21.67 -4.61
CA PHE A 181 -6.80 21.23 -3.83
C PHE A 181 -7.17 19.79 -4.18
N GLY A 182 -7.75 19.09 -3.22
CA GLY A 182 -8.12 17.69 -3.37
C GLY A 182 -6.96 16.72 -3.12
N TYR A 183 -7.19 15.45 -3.45
CA TYR A 183 -6.14 14.43 -3.38
C TYR A 183 -5.55 14.22 -4.78
N GLY A 184 -4.23 14.32 -4.87
CA GLY A 184 -3.47 14.12 -6.09
C GLY A 184 -2.49 12.95 -5.97
N GLY A 185 -1.41 13.03 -6.78
CA GLY A 185 -0.40 11.99 -6.87
C GLY A 185 -0.87 10.77 -7.65
N HIS A 186 -0.04 9.72 -7.64
CA HIS A 186 -0.30 8.52 -8.43
C HIS A 186 -1.13 7.48 -7.67
N CYS A 187 -1.06 7.43 -6.34
CA CYS A 187 -1.60 6.33 -5.53
C CYS A 187 -3.10 6.48 -5.24
N PHE A 188 -3.54 7.62 -4.71
CA PHE A 188 -4.93 7.78 -4.27
C PHE A 188 -5.94 7.71 -5.41
N PRO A 189 -5.76 8.43 -6.54
CA PRO A 189 -6.68 8.31 -7.66
C PRO A 189 -6.77 6.89 -8.22
N LYS A 190 -5.63 6.23 -8.40
CA LYS A 190 -5.56 4.85 -8.91
C LYS A 190 -6.26 3.87 -7.98
N ASP A 191 -5.97 3.92 -6.68
CA ASP A 191 -6.52 2.96 -5.72
C ASP A 191 -8.02 3.20 -5.49
N LEU A 192 -8.49 4.45 -5.57
CA LEU A 192 -9.92 4.75 -5.49
C LEU A 192 -10.67 4.22 -6.71
N MET A 193 -10.16 4.44 -7.92
CA MET A 193 -10.76 3.95 -9.16
C MET A 193 -10.81 2.43 -9.22
N ALA A 194 -9.79 1.74 -8.72
CA ALA A 194 -9.75 0.28 -8.67
C ALA A 194 -10.75 -0.34 -7.68
N MET A 195 -11.41 0.48 -6.83
CA MET A 195 -12.45 0.05 -5.88
C MET A 195 -13.88 0.23 -6.41
N VAL A 196 -14.06 0.91 -7.54
CA VAL A 196 -15.37 1.18 -8.16
C VAL A 196 -15.64 0.19 -9.26
#